data_0723c99a2d9e954e67747d0734898b46
#
_entry.id   0723c99a2d9e954e67747d0734898b46
#
_cell.length_a   1.000
_cell.length_b   1.000
_cell.length_c   1.000
_cell.angle_alpha   90.00
_cell.angle_beta   90.00
_cell.angle_gamma   90.00
#
_symmetry.space_group_name_H-M   'P 1'
#
loop_
_entity.id
_entity.type
_entity.pdbx_description
1 polymer ?
#
loop_
_entity_poly.entity_id
_entity_poly.type
_entity_poly.pdbx_seq_one_letter_code
_entity_poly.pdbx_strand_id
1 'polypeptide(L)'
;MPKKQAEGPKPKTMYTLVLDALRADQLQQWCLDRGWESFTVQYAQFAFHGNDVNVVFYTKSGKLVIQGKNTEDFVCNVLEPEITKEFKFGLERLEHPEWFRPHAGMDESGKGDLFGPLIAACVIADETHVDFWLKNGLKESKQVSNDAQVLKMEQLVRGTKGVVIEIAYAGMEKYNQLYSKFNNLNNLLAWFHARALEGALKKRPVTEGLLDQFTTSKLVQRYLKVENFNLQQQVRAEADPVVAAASIIARAEYLRQLKRLSEQADMPLPKGCGTQAKEALKKLIASQGREAMAKFIKLHFKTFQEV
;
A
#
# COMPACT_ATOMS: atom_id res chain seq x y z
N MET A 1 19.45 -16.10 -36.42
CA MET A 1 19.49 -15.78 -34.99
C MET A 1 18.36 -16.53 -34.33
N PRO A 2 18.58 -17.39 -33.35
CA PRO A 2 17.51 -18.10 -32.67
C PRO A 2 16.69 -17.11 -31.83
N LYS A 3 15.34 -17.14 -31.98
CA LYS A 3 14.40 -16.40 -31.16
C LYS A 3 14.55 -16.85 -29.70
N LYS A 4 14.88 -15.92 -28.76
CA LYS A 4 14.77 -16.17 -27.32
C LYS A 4 13.34 -16.64 -27.04
N GLN A 5 13.19 -17.86 -26.56
CA GLN A 5 11.94 -18.35 -25.99
C GLN A 5 11.56 -17.41 -24.85
N ALA A 6 10.30 -16.99 -24.81
CA ALA A 6 9.76 -16.21 -23.72
C ALA A 6 9.95 -17.04 -22.44
N GLU A 7 10.73 -16.49 -21.48
CA GLU A 7 10.81 -17.06 -20.13
C GLU A 7 9.39 -17.07 -19.54
N GLY A 8 8.94 -18.23 -19.11
CA GLY A 8 7.69 -18.41 -18.40
C GLY A 8 7.65 -17.55 -17.11
N PRO A 9 6.50 -17.35 -16.53
CA PRO A 9 6.36 -16.54 -15.32
C PRO A 9 7.25 -17.08 -14.21
N LYS A 10 8.03 -16.19 -13.57
CA LYS A 10 8.92 -16.56 -12.45
C LYS A 10 8.06 -17.04 -11.27
N PRO A 11 8.44 -18.12 -10.59
CA PRO A 11 7.66 -18.66 -9.47
C PRO A 11 7.59 -17.68 -8.29
N LYS A 12 6.52 -17.75 -7.50
CA LYS A 12 6.40 -16.98 -6.25
C LYS A 12 7.48 -17.43 -5.26
N THR A 13 8.27 -16.48 -4.76
CA THR A 13 9.37 -16.74 -3.82
C THR A 13 9.02 -16.40 -2.38
N MET A 14 7.81 -15.93 -2.11
CA MET A 14 7.32 -15.63 -0.77
C MET A 14 5.81 -15.86 -0.67
N TYR A 15 5.39 -16.54 0.39
CA TYR A 15 3.99 -16.72 0.76
C TYR A 15 3.79 -16.47 2.26
N THR A 16 2.67 -15.86 2.63
CA THR A 16 2.39 -15.54 4.03
C THR A 16 0.91 -15.73 4.30
N LEU A 17 0.59 -16.42 5.40
CA LEU A 17 -0.78 -16.60 5.87
C LEU A 17 -0.82 -16.61 7.40
N VAL A 18 -2.03 -16.62 7.96
CA VAL A 18 -2.25 -16.83 9.39
C VAL A 18 -2.64 -18.27 9.60
N LEU A 19 -1.96 -18.98 10.52
CA LEU A 19 -2.29 -20.33 10.97
C LEU A 19 -2.77 -20.30 12.42
N ASP A 20 -3.71 -21.18 12.74
CA ASP A 20 -3.99 -21.54 14.12
C ASP A 20 -2.87 -22.40 14.73
N ALA A 21 -2.88 -22.53 16.05
CA ALA A 21 -1.84 -23.27 16.78
C ALA A 21 -1.78 -24.75 16.36
N LEU A 22 -2.92 -25.39 16.13
CA LEU A 22 -2.98 -26.81 15.76
C LEU A 22 -2.29 -27.08 14.42
N ARG A 23 -2.60 -26.26 13.42
CA ARG A 23 -1.98 -26.35 12.08
C ARG A 23 -0.50 -25.97 12.12
N ALA A 24 -0.11 -25.02 12.97
CA ALA A 24 1.29 -24.67 13.16
C ALA A 24 2.09 -25.83 13.77
N ASP A 25 1.56 -26.52 14.79
CA ASP A 25 2.18 -27.69 15.39
C ASP A 25 2.28 -28.86 14.40
N GLN A 26 1.25 -29.07 13.58
CA GLN A 26 1.29 -30.07 12.49
C GLN A 26 2.39 -29.75 11.47
N LEU A 27 2.55 -28.48 11.08
CA LEU A 27 3.62 -28.08 10.17
C LEU A 27 5.00 -28.23 10.78
N GLN A 28 5.14 -27.89 12.05
CA GLN A 28 6.39 -28.08 12.79
C GLN A 28 6.78 -29.57 12.81
N GLN A 29 5.84 -30.46 13.14
CA GLN A 29 6.07 -31.90 13.15
C GLN A 29 6.40 -32.42 11.75
N TRP A 30 5.69 -31.93 10.72
CA TRP A 30 5.95 -32.27 9.31
C TRP A 30 7.40 -31.95 8.89
N CYS A 31 7.93 -30.79 9.31
CA CYS A 31 9.31 -30.39 9.03
C CYS A 31 10.30 -31.29 9.77
N LEU A 32 10.05 -31.61 11.06
CA LEU A 32 10.89 -32.47 11.87
C LEU A 32 10.98 -33.90 11.31
N ASP A 33 9.84 -34.48 10.95
CA ASP A 33 9.75 -35.85 10.42
C ASP A 33 10.52 -36.02 9.09
N ARG A 34 10.71 -34.93 8.35
CA ARG A 34 11.44 -34.92 7.07
C ARG A 34 12.86 -34.41 7.16
N GLY A 35 13.35 -34.21 8.40
CA GLY A 35 14.75 -33.83 8.66
C GLY A 35 15.11 -32.42 8.21
N TRP A 36 14.14 -31.48 8.18
CA TRP A 36 14.44 -30.10 7.86
C TRP A 36 15.31 -29.47 8.94
N GLU A 37 16.26 -28.64 8.53
CA GLU A 37 17.19 -27.97 9.43
C GLU A 37 16.49 -26.82 10.18
N SER A 38 16.54 -26.86 11.51
CA SER A 38 16.03 -25.74 12.31
C SER A 38 17.04 -24.61 12.41
N PHE A 39 16.56 -23.36 12.39
CA PHE A 39 17.38 -22.18 12.63
C PHE A 39 16.65 -21.15 13.50
N THR A 40 17.39 -20.20 14.05
CA THR A 40 16.82 -19.22 14.99
C THR A 40 16.39 -17.95 14.29
N VAL A 41 15.14 -17.54 14.51
CA VAL A 41 14.60 -16.24 14.11
C VAL A 41 14.01 -15.55 15.33
N GLN A 42 14.34 -14.29 15.53
CA GLN A 42 13.85 -13.51 16.68
C GLN A 42 12.31 -13.45 16.69
N TYR A 43 11.72 -13.78 17.82
CA TYR A 43 10.25 -13.84 18.04
C TYR A 43 9.50 -14.96 17.29
N ALA A 44 10.18 -15.83 16.55
CA ALA A 44 9.54 -16.99 15.95
C ALA A 44 9.39 -18.13 16.97
N GLN A 45 8.33 -18.92 16.88
CA GLN A 45 8.15 -20.15 17.63
C GLN A 45 9.03 -21.25 17.04
N PHE A 46 9.03 -21.35 15.71
CA PHE A 46 9.92 -22.24 14.97
C PHE A 46 10.34 -21.61 13.64
N ALA A 47 11.49 -22.04 13.16
CA ALA A 47 11.96 -21.77 11.83
C ALA A 47 12.72 -22.98 11.28
N PHE A 48 12.40 -23.38 10.05
CA PHE A 48 12.99 -24.52 9.36
C PHE A 48 13.44 -24.13 7.95
N HIS A 49 14.51 -24.76 7.51
CA HIS A 49 15.02 -24.71 6.16
C HIS A 49 15.01 -26.11 5.54
N GLY A 50 14.49 -26.23 4.31
CA GLY A 50 14.52 -27.47 3.54
C GLY A 50 14.03 -27.22 2.11
N ASN A 51 14.53 -27.97 1.14
CA ASN A 51 14.13 -27.90 -0.27
C ASN A 51 14.14 -26.48 -0.86
N ASP A 52 15.16 -25.66 -0.56
CA ASP A 52 15.25 -24.25 -0.95
C ASP A 52 14.09 -23.37 -0.45
N VAL A 53 13.48 -23.73 0.69
CA VAL A 53 12.40 -22.99 1.34
C VAL A 53 12.74 -22.77 2.81
N ASN A 54 12.49 -21.55 3.28
CA ASN A 54 12.45 -21.22 4.70
C ASN A 54 11.00 -21.11 5.17
N VAL A 55 10.67 -21.75 6.26
CA VAL A 55 9.36 -21.73 6.91
C VAL A 55 9.51 -21.15 8.30
N VAL A 56 8.86 -20.02 8.60
CA VAL A 56 8.99 -19.31 9.89
C VAL A 56 7.61 -19.00 10.44
N PHE A 57 7.33 -19.46 11.67
CA PHE A 57 6.06 -19.21 12.34
C PHE A 57 6.21 -18.33 13.57
N TYR A 58 5.33 -17.34 13.72
CA TYR A 58 5.28 -16.36 14.79
C TYR A 58 4.02 -16.53 15.63
N THR A 59 4.10 -17.13 16.81
CA THR A 59 2.96 -17.43 17.71
C THR A 59 2.13 -16.21 18.03
N LYS A 60 2.79 -15.09 18.38
CA LYS A 60 2.10 -13.88 18.82
C LYS A 60 1.11 -13.30 17.78
N SER A 61 1.39 -13.48 16.51
CA SER A 61 0.55 -12.99 15.40
C SER A 61 -0.18 -14.11 14.65
N GLY A 62 0.14 -15.39 14.95
CA GLY A 62 -0.31 -16.53 14.16
C GLY A 62 0.28 -16.58 12.74
N LYS A 63 1.26 -15.72 12.44
CA LYS A 63 1.75 -15.52 11.09
C LYS A 63 2.77 -16.58 10.69
N LEU A 64 2.51 -17.27 9.59
CA LEU A 64 3.45 -18.12 8.89
C LEU A 64 4.05 -17.35 7.70
N VAL A 65 5.37 -17.39 7.57
CA VAL A 65 6.12 -16.85 6.42
C VAL A 65 6.87 -17.99 5.76
N ILE A 66 6.65 -18.18 4.46
CA ILE A 66 7.34 -19.15 3.62
C ILE A 66 8.11 -18.38 2.58
N GLN A 67 9.40 -18.63 2.45
CA GLN A 67 10.28 -17.89 1.54
C GLN A 67 11.36 -18.77 0.96
N GLY A 68 11.55 -18.71 -0.36
CA GLY A 68 12.60 -19.47 -1.07
C GLY A 68 12.23 -19.69 -2.53
N LYS A 69 13.12 -20.34 -3.27
CA LYS A 69 12.91 -20.60 -4.70
C LYS A 69 11.74 -21.54 -4.94
N ASN A 70 11.54 -22.51 -4.06
CA ASN A 70 10.52 -23.54 -4.17
C ASN A 70 9.28 -23.24 -3.32
N THR A 71 9.01 -21.97 -2.99
CA THR A 71 7.84 -21.57 -2.20
C THR A 71 6.53 -22.03 -2.83
N GLU A 72 6.37 -21.87 -4.14
CA GLU A 72 5.17 -22.28 -4.87
C GLU A 72 4.94 -23.78 -4.79
N ASP A 73 5.98 -24.57 -5.04
CA ASP A 73 5.92 -26.04 -4.95
C ASP A 73 5.57 -26.50 -3.53
N PHE A 74 6.22 -25.93 -2.52
CA PHE A 74 5.94 -26.25 -1.12
C PHE A 74 4.49 -25.90 -0.71
N VAL A 75 3.98 -24.75 -1.14
CA VAL A 75 2.61 -24.35 -0.79
C VAL A 75 1.59 -25.27 -1.47
N CYS A 76 1.73 -25.50 -2.78
CA CYS A 76 0.77 -26.30 -3.55
C CYS A 76 0.79 -27.79 -3.20
N ASN A 77 1.97 -28.35 -2.88
CA ASN A 77 2.12 -29.79 -2.70
C ASN A 77 2.23 -30.22 -1.22
N VAL A 78 2.45 -29.30 -0.29
CA VAL A 78 2.62 -29.62 1.14
C VAL A 78 1.66 -28.83 2.01
N LEU A 79 1.80 -27.48 2.00
CA LEU A 79 1.07 -26.66 2.96
C LEU A 79 -0.45 -26.77 2.76
N GLU A 80 -0.93 -26.60 1.54
CA GLU A 80 -2.37 -26.62 1.26
C GLU A 80 -2.95 -28.02 1.37
N PRO A 81 -2.42 -29.09 0.76
CA PRO A 81 -3.02 -30.40 0.83
C PRO A 81 -2.82 -31.12 2.16
N GLU A 82 -1.68 -30.94 2.84
CA GLU A 82 -1.38 -31.72 4.05
C GLU A 82 -1.70 -30.97 5.36
N ILE A 83 -1.49 -29.64 5.38
CA ILE A 83 -1.57 -28.84 6.61
C ILE A 83 -2.86 -28.01 6.70
N THR A 84 -3.09 -27.12 5.73
CA THR A 84 -4.27 -26.24 5.80
C THR A 84 -5.53 -26.90 5.29
N LYS A 85 -5.42 -27.80 4.33
CA LYS A 85 -6.51 -28.43 3.58
C LYS A 85 -7.42 -27.39 2.89
N GLU A 86 -6.86 -26.23 2.60
CA GLU A 86 -7.50 -25.11 1.94
C GLU A 86 -6.63 -24.70 0.75
N PHE A 87 -7.16 -24.81 -0.48
CA PHE A 87 -6.44 -24.51 -1.71
C PHE A 87 -6.69 -23.05 -2.10
N LYS A 88 -5.77 -22.15 -1.74
CA LYS A 88 -5.89 -20.69 -1.99
C LYS A 88 -4.76 -20.11 -2.82
N PHE A 89 -3.63 -20.81 -2.89
CA PHE A 89 -2.46 -20.30 -3.60
C PHE A 89 -2.71 -20.30 -5.12
N GLY A 90 -2.55 -19.10 -5.72
CA GLY A 90 -2.75 -18.96 -7.16
C GLY A 90 -4.22 -18.93 -7.61
N LEU A 91 -5.19 -18.95 -6.67
CA LEU A 91 -6.61 -18.85 -6.98
C LEU A 91 -7.10 -17.40 -7.10
N GLU A 92 -6.26 -16.40 -6.83
CA GLU A 92 -6.64 -14.97 -6.89
C GLU A 92 -7.27 -14.61 -8.24
N ARG A 93 -6.83 -15.26 -9.34
CA ARG A 93 -7.38 -15.05 -10.68
C ARG A 93 -8.79 -15.64 -10.84
N LEU A 94 -9.12 -16.70 -10.10
CA LEU A 94 -10.45 -17.33 -10.11
C LEU A 94 -11.41 -16.62 -9.14
N GLU A 95 -10.93 -16.23 -7.98
CA GLU A 95 -11.71 -15.53 -6.95
C GLU A 95 -11.93 -14.04 -7.29
N HIS A 96 -10.94 -13.42 -7.93
CA HIS A 96 -10.90 -11.99 -8.25
C HIS A 96 -10.49 -11.73 -9.71
N PRO A 97 -11.24 -12.23 -10.71
CA PRO A 97 -10.91 -12.02 -12.12
C PRO A 97 -10.91 -10.54 -12.52
N GLU A 98 -11.63 -9.70 -11.78
CA GLU A 98 -11.67 -8.24 -11.95
C GLU A 98 -10.30 -7.57 -11.72
N TRP A 99 -9.45 -8.08 -10.81
CA TRP A 99 -8.13 -7.49 -10.53
C TRP A 99 -7.19 -7.54 -11.72
N PHE A 100 -7.40 -8.49 -12.63
CA PHE A 100 -6.54 -8.76 -13.78
C PHE A 100 -7.00 -8.01 -15.04
N ARG A 101 -8.14 -7.32 -15.00
CA ARG A 101 -8.57 -6.44 -16.09
C ARG A 101 -7.79 -5.13 -16.05
N PRO A 102 -7.52 -4.49 -17.21
CA PRO A 102 -6.95 -3.15 -17.21
C PRO A 102 -7.88 -2.15 -16.51
N HIS A 103 -7.43 -1.58 -15.39
CA HIS A 103 -8.23 -0.62 -14.61
C HIS A 103 -7.36 0.37 -13.86
N ALA A 104 -7.98 1.41 -13.31
CA ALA A 104 -7.35 2.40 -12.44
C ALA A 104 -7.62 2.08 -10.97
N GLY A 105 -6.56 1.95 -10.16
CA GLY A 105 -6.65 1.88 -8.70
C GLY A 105 -6.31 3.22 -8.07
N MET A 106 -7.03 3.61 -7.02
CA MET A 106 -6.88 4.94 -6.42
C MET A 106 -6.93 4.86 -4.89
N ASP A 107 -6.04 5.61 -4.24
CA ASP A 107 -6.02 5.76 -2.78
C ASP A 107 -5.33 7.07 -2.37
N GLU A 108 -5.39 7.44 -1.09
CA GLU A 108 -4.81 8.65 -0.53
C GLU A 108 -3.88 8.41 0.66
N SER A 109 -3.09 9.44 0.99
CA SER A 109 -2.31 9.50 2.23
C SER A 109 -2.28 10.92 2.79
N GLY A 110 -2.05 11.04 4.11
CA GLY A 110 -1.95 12.33 4.77
C GLY A 110 -3.27 12.93 5.24
N LYS A 111 -4.42 12.26 5.08
CA LYS A 111 -5.75 12.79 5.45
C LYS A 111 -5.89 13.05 6.94
N GLY A 112 -5.36 12.15 7.78
CA GLY A 112 -5.41 12.25 9.25
C GLY A 112 -4.20 12.91 9.90
N ASP A 113 -3.25 13.43 9.12
CA ASP A 113 -2.00 13.98 9.61
C ASP A 113 -2.06 15.51 9.70
N LEU A 114 -1.60 16.07 10.82
CA LEU A 114 -1.51 17.52 11.01
C LEU A 114 -0.47 18.14 10.06
N PHE A 115 0.71 17.53 10.02
CA PHE A 115 1.84 17.96 9.18
C PHE A 115 1.79 17.31 7.81
N GLY A 116 2.27 18.00 6.81
CA GLY A 116 2.38 17.48 5.45
C GLY A 116 1.08 17.53 4.63
N PRO A 117 1.20 17.41 3.30
CA PRO A 117 0.07 17.57 2.39
C PRO A 117 -0.85 16.35 2.37
N LEU A 118 -2.01 16.54 1.76
CA LEU A 118 -2.91 15.47 1.36
C LEU A 118 -2.49 15.00 -0.03
N ILE A 119 -2.20 13.71 -0.17
CA ILE A 119 -1.74 13.08 -1.41
C ILE A 119 -2.84 12.16 -1.93
N ALA A 120 -3.24 12.32 -3.18
CA ALA A 120 -4.06 11.34 -3.90
C ALA A 120 -3.22 10.71 -5.00
N ALA A 121 -3.25 9.39 -5.13
CA ALA A 121 -2.56 8.65 -6.17
C ALA A 121 -3.54 7.86 -7.03
N CYS A 122 -3.20 7.71 -8.30
CA CYS A 122 -3.86 6.85 -9.26
C CYS A 122 -2.80 6.00 -9.97
N VAL A 123 -3.04 4.69 -10.02
CA VAL A 123 -2.22 3.73 -10.74
C VAL A 123 -3.09 3.04 -11.78
N ILE A 124 -2.62 2.93 -13.03
CA ILE A 124 -3.27 2.11 -14.06
C ILE A 124 -2.38 0.92 -14.37
N ALA A 125 -2.95 -0.27 -14.24
CA ALA A 125 -2.26 -1.54 -14.44
C ALA A 125 -3.16 -2.52 -15.20
N ASP A 126 -2.57 -3.66 -15.58
CA ASP A 126 -3.23 -4.80 -16.21
C ASP A 126 -2.75 -6.11 -15.58
N GLU A 127 -3.20 -7.24 -16.13
CA GLU A 127 -2.89 -8.57 -15.60
C GLU A 127 -1.39 -8.83 -15.45
N THR A 128 -0.57 -8.37 -16.38
CA THR A 128 0.88 -8.62 -16.34
C THR A 128 1.54 -7.93 -15.17
N HIS A 129 1.07 -6.72 -14.83
CA HIS A 129 1.52 -5.95 -13.68
C HIS A 129 1.06 -6.61 -12.38
N VAL A 130 -0.23 -6.97 -12.30
CA VAL A 130 -0.84 -7.61 -11.13
C VAL A 130 -0.15 -8.93 -10.82
N ASP A 131 0.03 -9.81 -11.81
CA ASP A 131 0.77 -11.06 -11.65
C ASP A 131 2.19 -10.83 -11.12
N PHE A 132 2.90 -9.85 -11.68
CA PHE A 132 4.25 -9.51 -11.24
C PHE A 132 4.26 -9.02 -9.80
N TRP A 133 3.33 -8.15 -9.41
CA TRP A 133 3.25 -7.61 -8.05
C TRP A 133 2.89 -8.66 -7.02
N LEU A 134 1.89 -9.50 -7.28
CA LEU A 134 1.50 -10.59 -6.38
C LEU A 134 2.66 -11.57 -6.16
N LYS A 135 3.40 -11.94 -7.22
CA LYS A 135 4.59 -12.80 -7.13
C LYS A 135 5.73 -12.17 -6.33
N ASN A 136 5.86 -10.85 -6.35
CA ASN A 136 6.89 -10.12 -5.60
C ASN A 136 6.39 -9.59 -4.25
N GLY A 137 5.24 -10.07 -3.76
CA GLY A 137 4.76 -9.80 -2.41
C GLY A 137 4.20 -8.42 -2.19
N LEU A 138 3.66 -7.77 -3.25
CA LEU A 138 2.86 -6.57 -3.09
C LEU A 138 1.64 -6.93 -2.25
N LYS A 139 1.52 -6.30 -1.09
CA LYS A 139 0.43 -6.49 -0.13
C LYS A 139 -0.21 -5.16 0.18
N GLU A 140 -1.38 -5.22 0.77
CA GLU A 140 -2.03 -4.04 1.36
C GLU A 140 -1.04 -3.18 2.13
N SER A 141 -1.01 -1.89 1.86
CA SER A 141 -0.09 -0.95 2.52
C SER A 141 -0.27 -0.90 4.04
N LYS A 142 -1.46 -1.21 4.55
CA LYS A 142 -1.76 -1.30 5.98
C LYS A 142 -1.04 -2.48 6.66
N GLN A 143 -0.72 -3.54 5.91
CA GLN A 143 0.09 -4.67 6.39
C GLN A 143 1.60 -4.37 6.32
N VAL A 144 1.99 -3.28 5.66
CA VAL A 144 3.37 -2.82 5.59
C VAL A 144 3.69 -2.01 6.83
N SER A 145 4.37 -2.63 7.80
CA SER A 145 4.53 -2.15 9.17
C SER A 145 5.48 -0.96 9.32
N ASN A 146 6.40 -0.72 8.39
CA ASN A 146 7.38 0.35 8.48
C ASN A 146 7.58 1.12 7.16
N ASP A 147 8.09 2.35 7.29
CA ASP A 147 8.26 3.26 6.17
C ASP A 147 9.32 2.78 5.16
N ALA A 148 10.35 2.03 5.61
CA ALA A 148 11.37 1.47 4.71
C ALA A 148 10.77 0.41 3.78
N GLN A 149 9.83 -0.39 4.27
CA GLN A 149 9.09 -1.35 3.43
C GLN A 149 8.18 -0.65 2.42
N VAL A 150 7.53 0.46 2.80
CA VAL A 150 6.74 1.27 1.86
C VAL A 150 7.60 1.75 0.71
N LEU A 151 8.78 2.31 1.01
CA LEU A 151 9.71 2.81 -0.02
C LEU A 151 10.25 1.68 -0.90
N LYS A 152 10.49 0.49 -0.34
CA LYS A 152 10.88 -0.69 -1.13
C LYS A 152 9.77 -1.14 -2.07
N MET A 153 8.53 -1.20 -1.58
CA MET A 153 7.37 -1.56 -2.41
C MET A 153 7.09 -0.51 -3.49
N GLU A 154 7.27 0.77 -3.18
CA GLU A 154 7.18 1.83 -4.18
C GLU A 154 8.20 1.64 -5.32
N GLN A 155 9.44 1.28 -4.99
CA GLN A 155 10.45 0.98 -6.01
C GLN A 155 10.03 -0.18 -6.90
N LEU A 156 9.41 -1.22 -6.34
CA LEU A 156 8.84 -2.32 -7.11
C LEU A 156 7.77 -1.83 -8.09
N VAL A 157 6.80 -1.03 -7.60
CA VAL A 157 5.70 -0.51 -8.42
C VAL A 157 6.24 0.42 -9.52
N ARG A 158 7.12 1.38 -9.18
CA ARG A 158 7.70 2.31 -10.17
C ARG A 158 8.63 1.65 -11.17
N GLY A 159 9.32 0.59 -10.76
CA GLY A 159 10.20 -0.19 -11.64
C GLY A 159 9.45 -1.11 -12.60
N THR A 160 8.15 -1.27 -12.45
CA THR A 160 7.33 -2.12 -13.32
C THR A 160 7.09 -1.43 -14.66
N LYS A 161 7.58 -2.04 -15.75
CA LYS A 161 7.47 -1.46 -17.09
C LYS A 161 6.02 -1.38 -17.57
N GLY A 162 5.60 -0.22 -18.03
CA GLY A 162 4.24 -0.01 -18.62
C GLY A 162 3.16 0.39 -17.60
N VAL A 163 3.47 0.38 -16.30
CA VAL A 163 2.55 0.93 -15.30
C VAL A 163 2.43 2.44 -15.46
N VAL A 164 1.23 2.96 -15.30
CA VAL A 164 1.01 4.41 -15.23
C VAL A 164 0.77 4.83 -13.79
N ILE A 165 1.47 5.86 -13.35
CA ILE A 165 1.35 6.44 -12.01
C ILE A 165 1.12 7.94 -12.15
N GLU A 166 0.10 8.43 -11.49
CA GLU A 166 -0.20 9.85 -11.31
C GLU A 166 -0.43 10.18 -9.84
N ILE A 167 0.06 11.34 -9.44
CA ILE A 167 -0.07 11.83 -8.07
C ILE A 167 -0.59 13.26 -8.13
N ALA A 168 -1.64 13.56 -7.38
CA ALA A 168 -2.16 14.89 -7.23
C ALA A 168 -2.07 15.35 -5.76
N TYR A 169 -1.40 16.46 -5.55
CA TYR A 169 -1.33 17.15 -4.24
C TYR A 169 -0.98 18.62 -4.43
N ALA A 170 -1.00 19.36 -3.36
CA ALA A 170 -0.54 20.76 -3.32
C ALA A 170 0.42 20.95 -2.14
N GLY A 171 1.44 21.81 -2.30
CA GLY A 171 2.28 22.25 -1.18
C GLY A 171 1.41 22.91 -0.10
N MET A 172 1.89 22.97 1.13
CA MET A 172 1.08 23.29 2.31
C MET A 172 0.33 24.63 2.23
N GLU A 173 0.99 25.70 1.80
CA GLU A 173 0.33 27.00 1.65
C GLU A 173 -0.81 26.95 0.61
N LYS A 174 -0.54 26.28 -0.52
CA LYS A 174 -1.56 26.08 -1.57
C LYS A 174 -2.67 25.16 -1.12
N TYR A 175 -2.35 24.13 -0.34
CA TYR A 175 -3.34 23.24 0.27
C TYR A 175 -4.30 24.04 1.16
N ASN A 176 -3.78 24.91 2.04
CA ASN A 176 -4.61 25.73 2.93
C ASN A 176 -5.49 26.72 2.15
N GLN A 177 -4.96 27.34 1.08
CA GLN A 177 -5.75 28.18 0.17
C GLN A 177 -6.86 27.39 -0.55
N LEU A 178 -6.58 26.17 -0.99
CA LEU A 178 -7.59 25.29 -1.61
C LEU A 178 -8.62 24.87 -0.58
N TYR A 179 -8.19 24.47 0.61
CA TYR A 179 -9.12 24.09 1.67
C TYR A 179 -10.10 25.21 2.01
N SER A 180 -9.65 26.47 2.11
CA SER A 180 -10.54 27.60 2.37
C SER A 180 -11.60 27.81 1.27
N LYS A 181 -11.28 27.42 0.01
CA LYS A 181 -12.25 27.48 -1.12
C LYS A 181 -13.25 26.33 -1.10
N PHE A 182 -12.79 25.13 -0.82
CA PHE A 182 -13.64 23.93 -0.77
C PHE A 182 -14.45 23.85 0.54
N ASN A 183 -13.89 24.38 1.62
CA ASN A 183 -14.42 24.37 2.99
C ASN A 183 -14.90 22.97 3.46
N ASN A 184 -14.38 21.91 2.83
CA ASN A 184 -14.69 20.53 3.13
C ASN A 184 -13.56 19.62 2.65
N LEU A 185 -13.00 18.84 3.57
CA LEU A 185 -11.87 17.96 3.28
C LEU A 185 -12.19 16.89 2.23
N ASN A 186 -13.38 16.29 2.31
CA ASN A 186 -13.78 15.25 1.35
C ASN A 186 -13.99 15.82 -0.06
N ASN A 187 -14.48 17.05 -0.20
CA ASN A 187 -14.58 17.71 -1.49
C ASN A 187 -13.21 18.01 -2.08
N LEU A 188 -12.27 18.52 -1.28
CA LEU A 188 -10.89 18.76 -1.72
C LEU A 188 -10.19 17.47 -2.11
N LEU A 189 -10.34 16.40 -1.33
CA LEU A 189 -9.80 15.09 -1.62
C LEU A 189 -10.39 14.51 -2.92
N ALA A 190 -11.70 14.61 -3.09
CA ALA A 190 -12.37 14.19 -4.33
C ALA A 190 -11.85 14.93 -5.55
N TRP A 191 -11.55 16.23 -5.43
CA TRP A 191 -10.94 17.01 -6.49
C TRP A 191 -9.51 16.53 -6.80
N PHE A 192 -8.68 16.22 -5.80
CA PHE A 192 -7.35 15.64 -6.02
C PHE A 192 -7.43 14.27 -6.71
N HIS A 193 -8.33 13.39 -6.28
CA HIS A 193 -8.55 12.11 -6.94
C HIS A 193 -8.96 12.28 -8.40
N ALA A 194 -9.88 13.19 -8.70
CA ALA A 194 -10.28 13.49 -10.08
C ALA A 194 -9.09 13.97 -10.91
N ARG A 195 -8.21 14.81 -10.36
CA ARG A 195 -7.00 15.28 -11.08
C ARG A 195 -5.99 14.17 -11.33
N ALA A 196 -5.74 13.30 -10.33
CA ALA A 196 -4.86 12.14 -10.49
C ALA A 196 -5.39 11.18 -11.55
N LEU A 197 -6.68 10.86 -11.51
CA LEU A 197 -7.32 9.99 -12.49
C LEU A 197 -7.26 10.54 -13.90
N GLU A 198 -7.62 11.81 -14.11
CA GLU A 198 -7.56 12.46 -15.42
C GLU A 198 -6.13 12.49 -15.99
N GLY A 199 -5.13 12.72 -15.13
CA GLY A 199 -3.72 12.67 -15.53
C GLY A 199 -3.31 11.27 -15.98
N ALA A 200 -3.74 10.23 -15.24
CA ALA A 200 -3.45 8.85 -15.57
C ALA A 200 -4.14 8.39 -16.87
N LEU A 201 -5.42 8.74 -17.05
CA LEU A 201 -6.21 8.39 -18.24
C LEU A 201 -5.67 9.02 -19.53
N LYS A 202 -5.05 10.22 -19.45
CA LYS A 202 -4.36 10.82 -20.59
C LYS A 202 -3.16 10.02 -21.06
N LYS A 203 -2.48 9.31 -20.13
CA LYS A 203 -1.30 8.49 -20.44
C LYS A 203 -1.70 7.09 -20.93
N ARG A 204 -2.72 6.53 -20.31
CA ARG A 204 -3.26 5.21 -20.65
C ARG A 204 -4.77 5.20 -20.42
N PRO A 205 -5.58 5.20 -21.50
CA PRO A 205 -7.03 5.09 -21.37
C PRO A 205 -7.45 3.73 -20.81
N VAL A 206 -8.35 3.74 -19.83
CA VAL A 206 -9.10 2.58 -19.34
C VAL A 206 -10.55 3.05 -19.08
N THR A 207 -11.48 2.11 -18.99
CA THR A 207 -12.92 2.41 -18.85
C THR A 207 -13.45 2.29 -17.44
N GLU A 208 -12.68 1.66 -16.55
CA GLU A 208 -13.09 1.40 -15.17
C GLU A 208 -11.97 1.68 -14.18
N GLY A 209 -12.38 1.96 -12.93
CA GLY A 209 -11.45 2.17 -11.82
C GLY A 209 -12.09 1.89 -10.48
N LEU A 210 -11.25 1.59 -9.51
CA LEU A 210 -11.60 1.29 -8.13
C LEU A 210 -10.91 2.28 -7.19
N LEU A 211 -11.68 2.87 -6.28
CA LEU A 211 -11.21 3.82 -5.28
C LEU A 211 -11.48 3.26 -3.87
N ASP A 212 -10.47 3.31 -2.99
CA ASP A 212 -10.72 3.05 -1.57
C ASP A 212 -11.68 4.11 -1.02
N GLN A 213 -12.74 3.65 -0.38
CA GLN A 213 -13.89 4.50 -0.03
C GLN A 213 -13.55 5.42 1.14
N PHE A 214 -13.40 6.69 0.89
CA PHE A 214 -13.23 7.73 1.92
C PHE A 214 -14.53 8.46 2.29
N THR A 215 -15.60 8.27 1.52
CA THR A 215 -16.95 8.84 1.73
C THR A 215 -18.01 7.98 1.07
N THR A 216 -19.23 8.00 1.58
CA THR A 216 -20.36 7.28 0.99
C THR A 216 -20.93 7.97 -0.27
N SER A 217 -20.62 9.25 -0.46
CA SER A 217 -21.07 10.04 -1.62
C SER A 217 -20.16 9.89 -2.81
N LYS A 218 -20.69 9.87 -4.02
CA LYS A 218 -19.93 9.82 -5.29
C LYS A 218 -19.29 11.19 -5.62
N LEU A 219 -18.43 11.71 -4.72
CA LEU A 219 -17.88 13.06 -4.85
C LEU A 219 -16.88 13.19 -5.98
N VAL A 220 -16.09 12.16 -6.25
CA VAL A 220 -15.04 12.21 -7.30
C VAL A 220 -15.66 12.44 -8.67
N GLN A 221 -16.79 11.79 -8.97
CA GLN A 221 -17.51 11.96 -10.23
C GLN A 221 -17.96 13.40 -10.49
N ARG A 222 -18.23 14.20 -9.44
CA ARG A 222 -18.60 15.62 -9.59
C ARG A 222 -17.47 16.49 -10.15
N TYR A 223 -16.22 16.08 -9.92
CA TYR A 223 -15.03 16.81 -10.35
C TYR A 223 -14.34 16.19 -11.57
N LEU A 224 -14.75 14.98 -11.94
CA LEU A 224 -14.19 14.24 -13.08
C LEU A 224 -14.73 14.81 -14.40
N LYS A 225 -13.81 15.16 -15.32
CA LYS A 225 -14.15 15.71 -16.65
C LYS A 225 -14.09 14.64 -17.75
N VAL A 226 -14.08 13.36 -17.38
CA VAL A 226 -14.05 12.24 -18.32
C VAL A 226 -15.43 11.62 -18.37
N GLU A 227 -15.98 11.53 -19.58
CA GLU A 227 -17.26 10.90 -19.85
C GLU A 227 -17.11 9.37 -19.88
N ASN A 228 -18.18 8.65 -19.54
CA ASN A 228 -18.27 7.18 -19.64
C ASN A 228 -17.21 6.40 -18.87
N PHE A 229 -16.66 6.96 -17.77
CA PHE A 229 -15.74 6.26 -16.88
C PHE A 229 -16.51 5.65 -15.70
N ASN A 230 -16.40 4.33 -15.52
CA ASN A 230 -17.02 3.61 -14.42
C ASN A 230 -16.11 3.62 -13.18
N LEU A 231 -16.28 4.60 -12.30
CA LEU A 231 -15.57 4.65 -11.03
C LEU A 231 -16.38 3.99 -9.92
N GLN A 232 -15.90 2.86 -9.43
CA GLN A 232 -16.43 2.17 -8.26
C GLN A 232 -15.71 2.65 -7.00
N GLN A 233 -16.45 2.65 -5.86
CA GLN A 233 -15.90 2.95 -4.53
C GLN A 233 -16.23 1.77 -3.62
N GLN A 234 -15.23 1.23 -2.96
CA GLN A 234 -15.38 0.07 -2.10
C GLN A 234 -14.58 0.27 -0.80
N VAL A 235 -15.17 -0.13 0.32
CA VAL A 235 -14.47 -0.18 1.61
C VAL A 235 -13.42 -1.29 1.54
N ARG A 236 -12.20 -0.99 1.97
CA ARG A 236 -11.05 -1.90 1.89
C ARG A 236 -10.71 -2.32 0.46
N ALA A 237 -10.83 -1.38 -0.46
CA ALA A 237 -10.48 -1.62 -1.85
C ALA A 237 -8.98 -1.93 -2.05
N GLU A 238 -8.15 -1.67 -1.05
CA GLU A 238 -6.73 -2.03 -1.03
C GLU A 238 -6.46 -3.56 -1.07
N ALA A 239 -7.48 -4.40 -1.00
CA ALA A 239 -7.37 -5.82 -1.34
C ALA A 239 -7.01 -6.01 -2.82
N ASP A 240 -7.50 -5.15 -3.69
CA ASP A 240 -7.12 -5.08 -5.10
C ASP A 240 -5.66 -4.62 -5.24
N PRO A 241 -4.78 -5.35 -5.96
CA PRO A 241 -3.36 -5.02 -6.09
C PRO A 241 -3.09 -3.67 -6.75
N VAL A 242 -3.99 -3.17 -7.61
CA VAL A 242 -3.82 -1.86 -8.27
C VAL A 242 -4.14 -0.73 -7.30
N VAL A 243 -5.16 -0.88 -6.46
CA VAL A 243 -5.45 0.05 -5.35
C VAL A 243 -4.35 -0.02 -4.28
N ALA A 244 -3.87 -1.21 -3.93
CA ALA A 244 -2.72 -1.37 -3.02
C ALA A 244 -1.47 -0.66 -3.54
N ALA A 245 -1.19 -0.74 -4.84
CA ALA A 245 -0.11 0.01 -5.47
C ALA A 245 -0.31 1.52 -5.36
N ALA A 246 -1.53 2.04 -5.57
CA ALA A 246 -1.86 3.45 -5.40
C ALA A 246 -1.66 3.91 -3.94
N SER A 247 -2.07 3.09 -2.97
CA SER A 247 -1.87 3.34 -1.53
C SER A 247 -0.39 3.47 -1.18
N ILE A 248 0.45 2.54 -1.67
CA ILE A 248 1.90 2.57 -1.49
C ILE A 248 2.51 3.83 -2.10
N ILE A 249 2.12 4.20 -3.32
CA ILE A 249 2.59 5.41 -4.01
C ILE A 249 2.20 6.67 -3.22
N ALA A 250 0.94 6.79 -2.79
CA ALA A 250 0.46 7.93 -2.01
C ALA A 250 1.23 8.07 -0.69
N ARG A 251 1.41 6.95 0.03
CA ARG A 251 2.13 6.93 1.30
C ARG A 251 3.61 7.24 1.13
N ALA A 252 4.28 6.71 0.12
CA ALA A 252 5.68 7.01 -0.15
C ALA A 252 5.89 8.49 -0.50
N GLU A 253 5.01 9.10 -1.29
CA GLU A 253 5.08 10.52 -1.59
C GLU A 253 4.83 11.38 -0.34
N TYR A 254 3.84 11.01 0.49
CA TYR A 254 3.60 11.66 1.76
C TYR A 254 4.85 11.66 2.65
N LEU A 255 5.53 10.52 2.78
CA LEU A 255 6.76 10.40 3.57
C LEU A 255 7.87 11.31 3.04
N ARG A 256 8.03 11.42 1.73
CA ARG A 256 9.01 12.36 1.11
C ARG A 256 8.67 13.81 1.42
N GLN A 257 7.40 14.18 1.30
CA GLN A 257 6.95 15.53 1.60
C GLN A 257 7.12 15.86 3.09
N LEU A 258 6.78 14.94 3.99
CA LEU A 258 6.96 15.11 5.43
C LEU A 258 8.45 15.26 5.81
N LYS A 259 9.33 14.48 5.17
CA LYS A 259 10.79 14.61 5.36
C LYS A 259 11.28 16.00 4.93
N ARG A 260 10.88 16.48 3.74
CA ARG A 260 11.23 17.82 3.25
C ARG A 260 10.75 18.92 4.20
N LEU A 261 9.54 18.79 4.71
CA LEU A 261 9.00 19.75 5.69
C LEU A 261 9.75 19.68 7.02
N SER A 262 10.18 18.50 7.46
CA SER A 262 11.02 18.34 8.67
C SER A 262 12.38 19.00 8.51
N GLU A 263 12.99 18.91 7.32
CA GLU A 263 14.23 19.61 6.99
C GLU A 263 14.03 21.14 7.00
N GLN A 264 12.92 21.65 6.46
CA GLN A 264 12.58 23.09 6.49
C GLN A 264 12.24 23.60 7.89
N ALA A 265 11.68 22.73 8.73
CA ALA A 265 11.34 23.03 10.13
C ALA A 265 12.55 22.97 11.07
N ASP A 266 13.68 22.45 10.61
CA ASP A 266 14.87 22.09 11.41
C ASP A 266 14.52 21.22 12.63
N MET A 267 13.49 20.36 12.46
CA MET A 267 13.07 19.39 13.48
C MET A 267 12.23 18.28 12.86
N PRO A 268 12.23 17.07 13.46
CA PRO A 268 11.37 15.99 12.99
C PRO A 268 9.88 16.32 13.20
N LEU A 269 9.11 16.22 12.14
CA LEU A 269 7.66 16.38 12.16
C LEU A 269 6.99 14.99 12.22
N PRO A 270 6.20 14.70 13.27
CA PRO A 270 5.56 13.40 13.43
C PRO A 270 4.35 13.24 12.52
N LYS A 271 4.00 11.99 12.23
CA LYS A 271 2.73 11.59 11.60
C LYS A 271 1.58 11.70 12.59
N GLY A 272 0.34 11.76 12.07
CA GLY A 272 -0.88 11.85 12.88
C GLY A 272 -1.18 13.26 13.37
N CYS A 273 -2.14 13.35 14.28
CA CYS A 273 -2.60 14.62 14.89
C CYS A 273 -2.72 14.54 16.41
N GLY A 274 -2.20 13.48 17.05
CA GLY A 274 -2.26 13.24 18.48
C GLY A 274 -1.22 14.04 19.30
N THR A 275 -0.90 13.56 20.50
CA THR A 275 -0.04 14.25 21.48
C THR A 275 1.32 14.63 20.91
N GLN A 276 2.01 13.71 20.22
CA GLN A 276 3.30 14.00 19.62
C GLN A 276 3.23 15.15 18.58
N ALA A 277 2.18 15.15 17.74
CA ALA A 277 1.98 16.23 16.78
C ALA A 277 1.68 17.57 17.46
N LYS A 278 0.92 17.56 18.56
CA LYS A 278 0.61 18.74 19.35
C LYS A 278 1.89 19.33 20.02
N GLU A 279 2.74 18.48 20.56
CA GLU A 279 4.02 18.90 21.14
C GLU A 279 4.99 19.45 20.09
N ALA A 280 5.10 18.77 18.93
CA ALA A 280 5.90 19.26 17.83
C ALA A 280 5.40 20.62 17.31
N LEU A 281 4.08 20.80 17.21
CA LEU A 281 3.47 22.07 16.82
C LEU A 281 3.81 23.19 17.79
N LYS A 282 3.75 22.96 19.12
CA LYS A 282 4.13 23.97 20.12
C LYS A 282 5.58 24.41 19.97
N LYS A 283 6.48 23.46 19.77
CA LYS A 283 7.91 23.76 19.55
C LYS A 283 8.11 24.56 18.26
N LEU A 284 7.43 24.19 17.19
CA LEU A 284 7.53 24.86 15.90
C LEU A 284 6.97 26.29 15.94
N ILE A 285 5.85 26.51 16.64
CA ILE A 285 5.31 27.88 16.88
C ILE A 285 6.30 28.72 17.69
N ALA A 286 6.92 28.16 18.73
CA ALA A 286 7.90 28.86 19.55
C ALA A 286 9.16 29.29 18.76
N SER A 287 9.59 28.47 17.78
CA SER A 287 10.78 28.74 16.97
C SER A 287 10.52 29.62 15.76
N GLN A 288 9.37 29.46 15.07
CA GLN A 288 9.12 30.14 13.78
C GLN A 288 7.91 31.08 13.77
N GLY A 289 7.17 31.15 14.87
CA GLY A 289 5.95 31.95 14.98
C GLY A 289 4.71 31.31 14.41
N ARG A 290 3.54 31.74 14.88
CA ARG A 290 2.23 31.14 14.48
C ARG A 290 1.88 31.40 13.01
N GLU A 291 2.32 32.53 12.45
CA GLU A 291 2.05 32.89 11.05
C GLU A 291 2.74 31.97 10.04
N ALA A 292 3.92 31.43 10.39
CA ALA A 292 4.65 30.50 9.54
C ALA A 292 3.98 29.12 9.41
N MET A 293 3.02 28.80 10.28
CA MET A 293 2.43 27.46 10.37
C MET A 293 1.72 27.02 9.09
N ALA A 294 1.21 27.96 8.28
CA ALA A 294 0.62 27.64 6.98
C ALA A 294 1.57 26.86 6.03
N LYS A 295 2.88 26.94 6.25
CA LYS A 295 3.92 26.22 5.47
C LYS A 295 4.06 24.76 5.87
N PHE A 296 3.60 24.37 7.05
CA PHE A 296 3.88 23.06 7.64
C PHE A 296 2.64 22.22 7.94
N ILE A 297 1.53 22.88 8.31
CA ILE A 297 0.35 22.21 8.84
C ILE A 297 -0.92 22.49 8.05
N LYS A 298 -1.89 21.61 8.23
CA LYS A 298 -3.28 21.81 7.80
C LYS A 298 -3.98 22.69 8.84
N LEU A 299 -4.19 23.99 8.53
CA LEU A 299 -4.71 25.00 9.47
C LEU A 299 -6.11 24.67 10.00
N HIS A 300 -6.89 23.86 9.31
CA HIS A 300 -8.25 23.48 9.71
C HIS A 300 -8.30 22.40 10.80
N PHE A 301 -7.14 21.82 11.21
CA PHE A 301 -7.11 20.82 12.27
C PHE A 301 -7.37 21.44 13.64
N LYS A 302 -8.23 20.80 14.43
CA LYS A 302 -8.53 21.22 15.81
C LYS A 302 -7.26 21.37 16.67
N THR A 303 -6.29 20.48 16.46
CA THR A 303 -4.99 20.52 17.15
C THR A 303 -4.29 21.89 17.04
N PHE A 304 -4.41 22.59 15.90
CA PHE A 304 -3.86 23.93 15.73
C PHE A 304 -4.72 25.02 16.42
N GLN A 305 -6.03 24.80 16.50
CA GLN A 305 -6.94 25.74 17.16
C GLN A 305 -6.81 25.71 18.67
N GLU A 306 -6.35 24.59 19.25
CA GLU A 306 -6.20 24.34 20.68
C GLU A 306 -4.81 24.73 21.24
N VAL A 307 -3.88 25.15 20.40
CA VAL A 307 -2.51 25.60 20.71
C VAL A 307 -2.34 27.08 20.34
#